data_04727d8ce499b82a9a4fc2d662e869d6
#
_entry.id   04727d8ce499b82a9a4fc2d662e869d6
#
_cell.length_a   1.000
_cell.length_b   1.000
_cell.length_c   1.000
_cell.angle_alpha   90.00
_cell.angle_beta   90.00
_cell.angle_gamma   90.00
#
_symmetry.space_group_name_H-M   'P 1'
#
loop_
_entity.id
_entity.type
_entity.pdbx_description
1 polymer ?
#
loop_
_entity_poly.entity_id
_entity_poly.type
_entity_poly.pdbx_seq_one_letter_code
_entity_poly.pdbx_strand_id
1 'polypeptide(L)'
;MSNAPLKIGLGIIGFGTVGQGVWKHLAATRRNMEMRLGVKIELIGVCVRDPDKPRKVKIPRTQILTDPFALVQDPRVNIVCELMGGTTLARDITLHALRLGKSVISANKALICEHGMEIFAAVSQHGGQYFFEASVAGGIPVIKSLREGLVANCFSEIVGIINGTCNYLLSRMEKESLSYETALKDARRLGYVEADESLDLDGVDAYHKAVILAFLAHGKWVPRKNTLVEGIRNVTLEDIRRASDFGCKIKHLAVIHRDFSKGTMTLGVYPALIPLDSILARVDGVHNGISLTGDVVGTTTLVGRGAGQDATASAVIGDIVDAIRALKGAAFKFLTTEDLESYATLGSTARMATLEEILSRFYLRFSLRDKSGVSAEVYRILAEEGISVARVIQYEHAGTQRGTHTLSTYPVSEAAMERAVRKLRKLRSVLEPPLVLRILAPAS
;
A
#
# COMPACT_ATOMS: atom_id res chain seq x y z
N MET A 1 15.34 43.47 19.53
CA MET A 1 16.08 42.21 19.32
C MET A 1 15.90 41.83 17.85
N SER A 2 16.96 41.75 17.05
CA SER A 2 16.92 41.39 15.63
C SER A 2 16.38 39.96 15.50
N ASN A 3 15.12 39.80 15.07
CA ASN A 3 14.51 38.51 14.83
C ASN A 3 15.03 37.96 13.47
N ALA A 4 16.29 37.53 13.44
CA ALA A 4 16.78 36.78 12.30
C ALA A 4 15.92 35.49 12.18
N PRO A 5 15.41 35.16 10.99
CA PRO A 5 14.58 33.99 10.80
C PRO A 5 15.36 32.72 11.16
N LEU A 6 14.69 31.79 11.86
CA LEU A 6 15.26 30.49 12.20
C LEU A 6 15.76 29.79 10.92
N LYS A 7 17.00 29.31 10.94
CA LYS A 7 17.60 28.55 9.84
C LYS A 7 17.33 27.06 10.03
N ILE A 8 16.80 26.43 9.00
CA ILE A 8 16.50 24.99 8.96
C ILE A 8 17.39 24.33 7.93
N GLY A 9 18.31 23.51 8.38
CA GLY A 9 19.21 22.73 7.54
C GLY A 9 18.62 21.39 7.14
N LEU A 10 18.59 21.11 5.85
CA LEU A 10 18.16 19.83 5.28
C LEU A 10 19.36 19.00 4.86
N GLY A 11 19.37 17.73 5.24
CA GLY A 11 20.22 16.68 4.69
C GLY A 11 19.38 15.69 3.90
N ILE A 12 19.77 15.39 2.65
CA ILE A 12 19.07 14.40 1.82
C ILE A 12 19.95 13.18 1.64
N ILE A 13 19.51 12.01 2.08
CA ILE A 13 20.19 10.75 1.92
C ILE A 13 19.45 9.92 0.87
N GLY A 14 20.12 9.68 -0.27
CA GLY A 14 19.47 9.12 -1.46
C GLY A 14 19.00 10.22 -2.43
N PHE A 15 19.83 10.55 -3.42
CA PHE A 15 19.54 11.56 -4.45
C PHE A 15 19.22 10.89 -5.79
N GLY A 16 18.35 9.88 -5.73
CA GLY A 16 17.72 9.17 -6.85
C GLY A 16 16.53 9.97 -7.43
N THR A 17 15.56 9.24 -7.98
CA THR A 17 14.34 9.84 -8.55
C THR A 17 13.60 10.74 -7.56
N VAL A 18 13.32 10.23 -6.36
CA VAL A 18 12.56 10.98 -5.34
C VAL A 18 13.38 12.14 -4.79
N GLY A 19 14.62 11.92 -4.37
CA GLY A 19 15.47 12.98 -3.79
C GLY A 19 15.72 14.15 -4.76
N GLN A 20 15.91 13.87 -6.05
CA GLN A 20 15.99 14.92 -7.06
C GLN A 20 14.66 15.68 -7.21
N GLY A 21 13.52 14.97 -7.17
CA GLY A 21 12.19 15.59 -7.19
C GLY A 21 11.95 16.50 -6.01
N VAL A 22 12.29 16.05 -4.80
CA VAL A 22 12.18 16.84 -3.57
C VAL A 22 12.96 18.15 -3.70
N TRP A 23 14.24 18.08 -4.05
CA TRP A 23 15.04 19.30 -4.15
C TRP A 23 14.59 20.22 -5.29
N LYS A 24 14.24 19.67 -6.46
CA LYS A 24 13.70 20.44 -7.60
C LYS A 24 12.49 21.27 -7.19
N HIS A 25 11.49 20.63 -6.57
CA HIS A 25 10.25 21.30 -6.21
C HIS A 25 10.42 22.21 -4.99
N LEU A 26 11.19 21.78 -3.98
CA LEU A 26 11.50 22.61 -2.83
C LEU A 26 12.24 23.89 -3.25
N ALA A 27 13.26 23.80 -4.12
CA ALA A 27 14.00 24.97 -4.62
C ALA A 27 13.07 25.95 -5.37
N ALA A 28 12.13 25.44 -6.15
CA ALA A 28 11.17 26.27 -6.89
C ALA A 28 10.15 26.97 -5.97
N THR A 29 9.74 26.33 -4.88
CA THR A 29 8.70 26.86 -3.97
C THR A 29 9.27 27.46 -2.68
N ARG A 30 10.59 27.36 -2.46
CA ARG A 30 11.29 27.71 -1.21
C ARG A 30 10.91 29.08 -0.66
N ARG A 31 10.96 30.12 -1.50
CA ARG A 31 10.66 31.50 -1.07
C ARG A 31 9.27 31.64 -0.46
N ASN A 32 8.28 31.02 -1.09
CA ASN A 32 6.90 31.04 -0.59
C ASN A 32 6.76 30.27 0.73
N MET A 33 7.42 29.12 0.84
CA MET A 33 7.43 28.30 2.05
C MET A 33 8.14 29.04 3.21
N GLU A 34 9.30 29.65 2.93
CA GLU A 34 10.05 30.45 3.90
C GLU A 34 9.20 31.61 4.46
N MET A 35 8.48 32.32 3.57
CA MET A 35 7.59 33.41 3.99
C MET A 35 6.44 32.91 4.87
N ARG A 36 5.78 31.78 4.48
CA ARG A 36 4.65 31.21 5.24
C ARG A 36 5.07 30.64 6.59
N LEU A 37 6.28 30.08 6.68
CA LEU A 37 6.78 29.42 7.88
C LEU A 37 7.61 30.34 8.77
N GLY A 38 8.03 31.51 8.26
CA GLY A 38 8.90 32.44 8.99
C GLY A 38 10.28 31.86 9.29
N VAL A 39 10.86 31.07 8.35
CA VAL A 39 12.16 30.41 8.47
C VAL A 39 13.01 30.62 7.23
N LYS A 40 14.28 30.22 7.30
CA LYS A 40 15.17 30.03 6.14
C LYS A 40 15.46 28.54 5.97
N ILE A 41 15.33 28.01 4.76
CA ILE A 41 15.55 26.60 4.44
C ILE A 41 16.85 26.49 3.64
N GLU A 42 17.82 25.74 4.16
CA GLU A 42 19.14 25.57 3.53
C GLU A 42 19.38 24.07 3.26
N LEU A 43 19.81 23.72 2.04
CA LEU A 43 20.35 22.39 1.76
C LEU A 43 21.80 22.35 2.27
N ILE A 44 22.04 21.55 3.29
CA ILE A 44 23.38 21.38 3.85
C ILE A 44 24.18 20.39 3.00
N GLY A 45 23.54 19.28 2.62
CA GLY A 45 24.18 18.30 1.73
C GLY A 45 23.22 17.22 1.23
N VAL A 46 23.72 16.53 0.23
CA VAL A 46 23.09 15.28 -0.28
C VAL A 46 24.10 14.14 -0.15
N CYS A 47 23.65 13.02 0.38
CA CYS A 47 24.48 11.82 0.43
C CYS A 47 24.08 10.85 -0.69
N VAL A 48 25.07 10.36 -1.41
CA VAL A 48 24.89 9.45 -2.55
C VAL A 48 25.96 8.37 -2.55
N ARG A 49 25.60 7.17 -3.05
CA ARG A 49 26.55 6.07 -3.21
C ARG A 49 27.64 6.36 -4.26
N ASP A 50 27.23 6.92 -5.39
CA ASP A 50 28.09 7.27 -6.51
C ASP A 50 27.97 8.78 -6.81
N PRO A 51 28.99 9.59 -6.46
CA PRO A 51 28.98 11.03 -6.66
C PRO A 51 29.08 11.44 -8.14
N ASP A 52 29.59 10.58 -9.01
CA ASP A 52 29.84 10.89 -10.41
C ASP A 52 28.67 10.49 -11.32
N LYS A 53 27.70 9.74 -10.80
CA LYS A 53 26.50 9.37 -11.54
C LYS A 53 25.76 10.61 -12.04
N PRO A 54 25.44 10.72 -13.35
CA PRO A 54 24.72 11.86 -13.91
C PRO A 54 23.35 12.07 -13.23
N ARG A 55 23.03 13.32 -12.90
CA ARG A 55 21.77 13.72 -12.29
C ARG A 55 21.13 14.87 -13.05
N LYS A 56 19.80 14.85 -13.18
CA LYS A 56 19.05 15.91 -13.86
C LYS A 56 19.04 17.21 -13.06
N VAL A 57 19.10 17.11 -11.73
CA VAL A 57 19.13 18.26 -10.83
C VAL A 57 20.56 18.52 -10.39
N LYS A 58 21.05 19.74 -10.68
CA LYS A 58 22.41 20.15 -10.34
C LYS A 58 22.51 20.56 -8.89
N ILE A 59 23.54 20.07 -8.22
CA ILE A 59 23.93 20.43 -6.85
C ILE A 59 25.42 20.76 -6.85
N PRO A 60 25.86 21.79 -6.09
CA PRO A 60 27.28 22.09 -5.94
C PRO A 60 28.06 20.85 -5.44
N ARG A 61 29.21 20.60 -6.03
CA ARG A 61 30.04 19.43 -5.68
C ARG A 61 30.38 19.39 -4.18
N THR A 62 30.55 20.56 -3.57
CA THR A 62 30.82 20.74 -2.13
C THR A 62 29.70 20.29 -1.23
N GLN A 63 28.51 20.11 -1.74
CA GLN A 63 27.33 19.61 -1.00
C GLN A 63 27.06 18.12 -1.26
N ILE A 64 27.91 17.43 -2.05
CA ILE A 64 27.75 16.00 -2.33
C ILE A 64 28.69 15.22 -1.40
N LEU A 65 28.10 14.33 -0.59
CA LEU A 65 28.79 13.47 0.36
C LEU A 65 28.57 12.00 -0.04
N THR A 66 29.46 11.14 0.42
CA THR A 66 29.35 9.68 0.28
C THR A 66 29.12 8.98 1.61
N ASP A 67 29.42 9.65 2.73
CA ASP A 67 29.17 9.16 4.07
C ASP A 67 27.86 9.74 4.63
N PRO A 68 26.81 8.93 4.79
CA PRO A 68 25.54 9.39 5.33
C PRO A 68 25.61 9.74 6.82
N PHE A 69 26.50 9.09 7.61
CA PHE A 69 26.65 9.41 9.02
C PHE A 69 27.30 10.79 9.23
N ALA A 70 28.29 11.15 8.41
CA ALA A 70 28.88 12.48 8.43
C ALA A 70 27.83 13.57 8.17
N LEU A 71 26.92 13.35 7.22
CA LEU A 71 25.82 14.28 6.97
C LEU A 71 24.84 14.37 8.15
N VAL A 72 24.49 13.25 8.76
CA VAL A 72 23.58 13.21 9.91
C VAL A 72 24.22 13.86 11.13
N GLN A 73 25.53 13.75 11.34
CA GLN A 73 26.25 14.35 12.46
C GLN A 73 26.46 15.86 12.31
N ASP A 74 26.35 16.42 11.11
CA ASP A 74 26.52 17.86 10.90
C ASP A 74 25.51 18.64 11.78
N PRO A 75 25.96 19.52 12.69
CA PRO A 75 25.09 20.26 13.61
C PRO A 75 24.14 21.23 12.89
N ARG A 76 24.45 21.59 11.64
CA ARG A 76 23.59 22.44 10.81
C ARG A 76 22.37 21.69 10.27
N VAL A 77 22.40 20.36 10.22
CA VAL A 77 21.27 19.53 9.74
C VAL A 77 20.26 19.36 10.87
N ASN A 78 19.05 19.85 10.67
CA ASN A 78 17.91 19.70 11.56
C ASN A 78 16.95 18.60 11.09
N ILE A 79 16.81 18.44 9.77
CA ILE A 79 15.90 17.51 9.13
C ILE A 79 16.69 16.61 8.17
N VAL A 80 16.54 15.31 8.30
CA VAL A 80 17.13 14.28 7.47
C VAL A 80 16.04 13.67 6.60
N CYS A 81 16.14 13.82 5.28
CA CYS A 81 15.26 13.12 4.34
C CYS A 81 15.92 11.79 3.93
N GLU A 82 15.50 10.68 4.53
CA GLU A 82 15.91 9.32 4.18
C GLU A 82 15.10 8.84 2.96
N LEU A 83 15.71 8.87 1.78
CA LEU A 83 15.11 8.57 0.49
C LEU A 83 15.94 7.52 -0.27
N MET A 84 16.59 6.63 0.46
CA MET A 84 17.37 5.51 -0.06
C MET A 84 16.52 4.24 -0.08
N GLY A 85 17.00 3.23 -0.77
CA GLY A 85 16.40 1.91 -0.76
C GLY A 85 17.08 0.98 0.25
N GLY A 86 16.43 -0.15 0.52
CA GLY A 86 16.87 -1.15 1.49
C GLY A 86 16.47 -0.80 2.92
N THR A 87 16.69 -1.72 3.86
CA THR A 87 16.21 -1.56 5.24
C THR A 87 17.36 -1.46 6.25
N THR A 88 18.49 -2.12 6.03
CA THR A 88 19.59 -2.22 6.99
C THR A 88 20.28 -0.87 7.24
N LEU A 89 20.91 -0.28 6.21
CA LEU A 89 21.61 1.00 6.35
C LEU A 89 20.62 2.14 6.62
N ALA A 90 19.43 2.11 6.00
CA ALA A 90 18.38 3.10 6.23
C ALA A 90 17.92 3.11 7.69
N ARG A 91 17.79 1.93 8.32
CA ARG A 91 17.49 1.77 9.75
C ARG A 91 18.57 2.43 10.63
N ASP A 92 19.82 2.06 10.40
CA ASP A 92 20.92 2.54 11.24
C ASP A 92 21.07 4.06 11.17
N ILE A 93 20.91 4.64 9.98
CA ILE A 93 20.92 6.08 9.77
C ILE A 93 19.73 6.76 10.44
N THR A 94 18.53 6.20 10.29
CA THR A 94 17.30 6.72 10.89
C THR A 94 17.42 6.75 12.42
N LEU A 95 17.83 5.64 13.02
CA LEU A 95 18.01 5.56 14.47
C LEU A 95 19.11 6.52 14.96
N HIS A 96 20.21 6.66 14.21
CA HIS A 96 21.27 7.59 14.54
C HIS A 96 20.80 9.04 14.52
N ALA A 97 20.04 9.43 13.50
CA ALA A 97 19.45 10.77 13.38
C ALA A 97 18.48 11.07 14.54
N LEU A 98 17.61 10.12 14.87
CA LEU A 98 16.67 10.27 15.99
C LEU A 98 17.38 10.39 17.35
N ARG A 99 18.45 9.61 17.58
CA ARG A 99 19.29 9.75 18.82
C ARG A 99 19.93 11.11 18.95
N LEU A 100 20.18 11.80 17.85
CA LEU A 100 20.68 13.19 17.83
C LEU A 100 19.55 14.22 17.93
N GLY A 101 18.31 13.81 18.19
CA GLY A 101 17.14 14.67 18.29
C GLY A 101 16.70 15.30 16.96
N LYS A 102 17.17 14.78 15.82
CA LYS A 102 16.82 15.31 14.50
C LYS A 102 15.47 14.76 14.02
N SER A 103 14.78 15.55 13.19
CA SER A 103 13.60 15.07 12.50
C SER A 103 14.02 14.25 11.28
N VAL A 104 13.39 13.09 11.08
CA VAL A 104 13.60 12.22 9.93
C VAL A 104 12.33 12.15 9.09
N ILE A 105 12.49 12.25 7.77
CA ILE A 105 11.42 12.11 6.80
C ILE A 105 11.77 10.94 5.88
N SER A 106 10.87 9.97 5.75
CA SER A 106 11.13 8.78 4.94
C SER A 106 9.99 8.44 3.98
N ALA A 107 10.35 7.94 2.80
CA ALA A 107 9.43 7.32 1.85
C ALA A 107 9.56 5.78 1.84
N ASN A 108 10.34 5.21 2.76
CA ASN A 108 10.76 3.82 2.76
C ASN A 108 9.77 2.93 3.52
N LYS A 109 8.72 2.50 2.82
CA LYS A 109 7.68 1.63 3.39
C LYS A 109 8.21 0.31 3.94
N ALA A 110 9.25 -0.27 3.30
CA ALA A 110 9.85 -1.52 3.76
C ALA A 110 10.55 -1.33 5.11
N LEU A 111 11.30 -0.25 5.27
CA LEU A 111 11.94 0.12 6.52
C LEU A 111 10.90 0.26 7.65
N ILE A 112 9.79 0.95 7.38
CA ILE A 112 8.74 1.15 8.38
C ILE A 112 8.05 -0.18 8.70
N CYS A 113 7.75 -1.00 7.70
CA CYS A 113 7.11 -2.29 7.90
C CYS A 113 7.98 -3.24 8.75
N GLU A 114 9.29 -3.26 8.53
CA GLU A 114 10.22 -4.17 9.21
C GLU A 114 10.70 -3.64 10.57
N HIS A 115 10.93 -2.32 10.69
CA HIS A 115 11.57 -1.71 11.85
C HIS A 115 10.75 -0.57 12.48
N GLY A 116 9.48 -0.40 12.11
CA GLY A 116 8.65 0.73 12.57
C GLY A 116 8.55 0.83 14.07
N MET A 117 8.35 -0.28 14.79
CA MET A 117 8.25 -0.29 16.25
C MET A 117 9.55 0.20 16.91
N GLU A 118 10.73 -0.18 16.39
CA GLU A 118 12.02 0.28 16.88
C GLU A 118 12.24 1.77 16.62
N ILE A 119 11.85 2.22 15.41
CA ILE A 119 11.95 3.64 15.02
C ILE A 119 11.03 4.48 15.90
N PHE A 120 9.80 4.06 16.13
CA PHE A 120 8.84 4.79 16.95
C PHE A 120 9.26 4.82 18.43
N ALA A 121 9.84 3.73 18.96
CA ALA A 121 10.44 3.73 20.28
C ALA A 121 11.61 4.73 20.39
N ALA A 122 12.44 4.84 19.35
CA ALA A 122 13.52 5.82 19.31
C ALA A 122 13.00 7.28 19.27
N VAL A 123 11.90 7.55 18.58
CA VAL A 123 11.21 8.86 18.60
C VAL A 123 10.79 9.21 20.02
N SER A 124 10.12 8.31 20.71
CA SER A 124 9.68 8.49 22.09
C SER A 124 10.84 8.75 23.07
N GLN A 125 11.95 8.02 22.91
CA GLN A 125 13.09 8.09 23.84
C GLN A 125 13.99 9.32 23.65
N HIS A 126 14.13 9.83 22.42
CA HIS A 126 15.15 10.82 22.09
C HIS A 126 14.60 12.19 21.65
N GLY A 127 13.28 12.35 21.56
CA GLY A 127 12.63 13.62 21.24
C GLY A 127 12.76 14.07 19.78
N GLY A 128 13.34 13.26 18.90
CA GLY A 128 13.28 13.45 17.44
C GLY A 128 11.86 13.22 16.91
N GLN A 129 11.66 13.50 15.62
CA GLN A 129 10.37 13.26 14.97
C GLN A 129 10.58 12.40 13.72
N TYR A 130 9.61 11.55 13.40
CA TYR A 130 9.67 10.69 12.21
C TYR A 130 8.41 10.83 11.37
N PHE A 131 8.55 11.36 10.15
CA PHE A 131 7.45 11.61 9.20
C PHE A 131 7.56 10.68 8.01
N PHE A 132 6.42 10.19 7.50
CA PHE A 132 6.45 9.15 6.47
C PHE A 132 5.23 9.14 5.52
N GLU A 133 4.62 10.31 5.27
CA GLU A 133 3.47 10.41 4.35
C GLU A 133 3.77 9.78 2.99
N ALA A 134 4.98 9.98 2.48
CA ALA A 134 5.42 9.47 1.18
C ALA A 134 5.55 7.93 1.11
N SER A 135 5.46 7.22 2.22
CA SER A 135 5.60 5.76 2.28
C SER A 135 4.34 5.01 1.79
N VAL A 136 3.16 5.64 1.86
CA VAL A 136 1.89 5.03 1.46
C VAL A 136 1.19 5.91 0.44
N ALA A 137 0.83 5.31 -0.71
CA ALA A 137 0.04 5.96 -1.76
C ALA A 137 0.63 7.29 -2.30
N GLY A 138 1.94 7.50 -2.19
CA GLY A 138 2.70 8.58 -2.83
C GLY A 138 2.15 9.96 -2.56
N GLY A 139 1.44 10.55 -3.54
CA GLY A 139 0.90 11.91 -3.42
C GLY A 139 -0.46 12.03 -2.74
N ILE A 140 -1.06 10.92 -2.30
CA ILE A 140 -2.35 10.91 -1.59
C ILE A 140 -2.08 11.09 -0.09
N PRO A 141 -2.61 12.13 0.57
CA PRO A 141 -2.33 12.42 1.99
C PRO A 141 -3.14 11.52 2.93
N VAL A 142 -2.98 10.19 2.81
CA VAL A 142 -3.77 9.21 3.56
C VAL A 142 -3.35 9.09 5.01
N ILE A 143 -2.04 9.17 5.31
CA ILE A 143 -1.52 9.09 6.68
C ILE A 143 -2.01 10.32 7.46
N LYS A 144 -1.90 11.49 6.86
CA LYS A 144 -2.39 12.75 7.45
C LYS A 144 -3.91 12.75 7.61
N SER A 145 -4.64 12.18 6.65
CA SER A 145 -6.10 12.01 6.77
C SER A 145 -6.48 11.15 7.97
N LEU A 146 -5.82 10.00 8.16
CA LEU A 146 -6.08 9.10 9.30
C LEU A 146 -5.76 9.75 10.64
N ARG A 147 -4.65 10.49 10.72
CA ARG A 147 -4.13 11.00 11.99
C ARG A 147 -4.71 12.35 12.40
N GLU A 148 -5.13 13.17 11.46
CA GLU A 148 -5.55 14.54 11.69
C GLU A 148 -7.00 14.77 11.24
N GLY A 149 -7.25 14.64 9.93
CA GLY A 149 -8.53 15.01 9.35
C GLY A 149 -9.70 14.12 9.77
N LEU A 150 -9.44 12.86 10.04
CA LEU A 150 -10.43 11.84 10.37
C LEU A 150 -10.25 11.25 11.77
N VAL A 151 -9.48 11.90 12.64
CA VAL A 151 -9.12 11.43 13.98
C VAL A 151 -10.30 11.09 14.89
N ALA A 152 -11.48 11.67 14.63
CA ALA A 152 -12.70 11.41 15.40
C ALA A 152 -13.36 10.06 15.09
N ASN A 153 -12.81 9.27 14.18
CA ASN A 153 -13.45 8.03 13.70
C ASN A 153 -12.76 6.76 14.20
N CYS A 154 -13.59 5.75 14.48
CA CYS A 154 -13.17 4.36 14.55
C CYS A 154 -13.38 3.72 13.16
N PHE A 155 -12.32 3.30 12.50
CA PHE A 155 -12.41 2.74 11.17
C PHE A 155 -12.78 1.26 11.20
N SER A 156 -13.93 0.91 10.60
CA SER A 156 -14.36 -0.49 10.44
C SER A 156 -13.72 -1.14 9.22
N GLU A 157 -13.43 -0.34 8.18
CA GLU A 157 -12.88 -0.88 6.94
C GLU A 157 -11.95 0.13 6.24
N ILE A 158 -10.85 -0.39 5.69
CA ILE A 158 -9.97 0.33 4.77
C ILE A 158 -9.77 -0.55 3.55
N VAL A 159 -10.17 -0.06 2.38
CA VAL A 159 -9.99 -0.75 1.09
C VAL A 159 -9.17 0.14 0.17
N GLY A 160 -8.07 -0.39 -0.37
CA GLY A 160 -7.18 0.43 -1.17
C GLY A 160 -6.60 -0.26 -2.40
N ILE A 161 -6.66 0.43 -3.54
CA ILE A 161 -5.80 0.21 -4.69
C ILE A 161 -4.51 0.97 -4.41
N ILE A 162 -3.50 0.30 -3.87
CA ILE A 162 -2.26 0.94 -3.37
C ILE A 162 -0.99 0.46 -4.09
N ASN A 163 -1.15 -0.37 -5.14
CA ASN A 163 -0.09 -0.71 -6.08
C ASN A 163 -0.47 -0.25 -7.49
N GLY A 164 0.24 0.77 -8.00
CA GLY A 164 -0.04 1.37 -9.32
C GLY A 164 0.28 0.45 -10.48
N THR A 165 1.29 -0.43 -10.35
CA THR A 165 1.72 -1.38 -11.39
C THR A 165 0.64 -2.43 -11.63
N CYS A 166 0.14 -3.07 -10.57
CA CYS A 166 -0.96 -4.04 -10.67
C CYS A 166 -2.22 -3.38 -11.25
N ASN A 167 -2.58 -2.19 -10.78
CA ASN A 167 -3.75 -1.49 -11.29
C ASN A 167 -3.61 -1.11 -12.77
N TYR A 168 -2.41 -0.68 -13.19
CA TYR A 168 -2.12 -0.39 -14.59
C TYR A 168 -2.29 -1.64 -15.47
N LEU A 169 -1.71 -2.78 -15.07
CA LEU A 169 -1.81 -4.02 -15.83
C LEU A 169 -3.26 -4.48 -15.98
N LEU A 170 -4.01 -4.55 -14.89
CA LEU A 170 -5.43 -4.95 -14.92
C LEU A 170 -6.27 -3.99 -15.78
N SER A 171 -6.02 -2.67 -15.68
CA SER A 171 -6.72 -1.67 -16.49
C SER A 171 -6.42 -1.79 -17.99
N ARG A 172 -5.16 -2.11 -18.36
CA ARG A 172 -4.76 -2.32 -19.75
C ARG A 172 -5.38 -3.59 -20.33
N MET A 173 -5.31 -4.69 -19.56
CA MET A 173 -5.94 -5.96 -19.95
C MET A 173 -7.44 -5.77 -20.23
N GLU A 174 -8.14 -5.02 -19.37
CA GLU A 174 -9.57 -4.73 -19.52
C GLU A 174 -9.87 -3.87 -20.77
N LYS A 175 -9.22 -2.69 -20.86
CA LYS A 175 -9.56 -1.68 -21.88
C LYS A 175 -9.13 -2.06 -23.29
N GLU A 176 -8.00 -2.75 -23.41
CA GLU A 176 -7.39 -3.09 -24.69
C GLU A 176 -7.52 -4.57 -25.03
N SER A 177 -8.20 -5.34 -24.18
CA SER A 177 -8.38 -6.79 -24.34
C SER A 177 -7.05 -7.55 -24.52
N LEU A 178 -6.01 -7.14 -23.79
CA LEU A 178 -4.67 -7.72 -23.85
C LEU A 178 -4.53 -8.91 -22.91
N SER A 179 -3.68 -9.88 -23.28
CA SER A 179 -3.23 -10.90 -22.34
C SER A 179 -2.33 -10.28 -21.25
N TYR A 180 -2.22 -10.96 -20.12
CA TYR A 180 -1.33 -10.53 -19.02
C TYR A 180 0.11 -10.33 -19.50
N GLU A 181 0.65 -11.28 -20.32
CA GLU A 181 2.01 -11.23 -20.82
C GLU A 181 2.25 -10.03 -21.74
N THR A 182 1.26 -9.70 -22.58
CA THR A 182 1.34 -8.56 -23.48
C THR A 182 1.30 -7.25 -22.69
N ALA A 183 0.39 -7.13 -21.73
CA ALA A 183 0.29 -5.96 -20.87
C ALA A 183 1.58 -5.76 -20.03
N LEU A 184 2.16 -6.85 -19.51
CA LEU A 184 3.40 -6.82 -18.75
C LEU A 184 4.60 -6.41 -19.60
N LYS A 185 4.73 -6.93 -20.83
CA LYS A 185 5.77 -6.54 -21.79
C LYS A 185 5.71 -5.05 -22.09
N ASP A 186 4.53 -4.50 -22.30
CA ASP A 186 4.33 -3.07 -22.54
C ASP A 186 4.67 -2.23 -21.30
N ALA A 187 4.27 -2.68 -20.10
CA ALA A 187 4.59 -2.00 -18.86
C ALA A 187 6.10 -1.91 -18.61
N ARG A 188 6.85 -2.98 -18.90
CA ARG A 188 8.33 -2.99 -18.85
C ARG A 188 8.93 -1.99 -19.84
N ARG A 189 8.44 -1.95 -21.08
CA ARG A 189 8.90 -1.01 -22.12
C ARG A 189 8.66 0.45 -21.73
N LEU A 190 7.57 0.74 -21.03
CA LEU A 190 7.19 2.07 -20.55
C LEU A 190 7.85 2.47 -19.23
N GLY A 191 8.59 1.54 -18.58
CA GLY A 191 9.28 1.80 -17.33
C GLY A 191 8.37 1.85 -16.11
N TYR A 192 7.16 1.25 -16.18
CA TYR A 192 6.24 1.10 -15.05
C TYR A 192 6.53 -0.13 -14.18
N VAL A 193 7.41 -1.02 -14.66
CA VAL A 193 7.81 -2.25 -13.98
C VAL A 193 9.33 -2.27 -13.89
N GLU A 194 9.85 -2.54 -12.69
CA GLU A 194 11.28 -2.70 -12.43
C GLU A 194 11.79 -4.06 -12.93
N ALA A 195 13.12 -4.25 -12.94
CA ALA A 195 13.71 -5.52 -13.35
C ALA A 195 13.27 -6.69 -12.46
N ASP A 196 13.12 -6.46 -11.15
CA ASP A 196 12.47 -7.39 -10.23
C ASP A 196 11.06 -6.88 -9.92
N GLU A 197 10.11 -7.45 -10.62
CA GLU A 197 8.68 -7.13 -10.51
C GLU A 197 7.95 -7.92 -9.43
N SER A 198 8.63 -8.83 -8.74
CA SER A 198 8.01 -9.73 -7.77
C SER A 198 7.38 -8.97 -6.60
N LEU A 199 8.02 -7.89 -6.14
CA LEU A 199 7.49 -7.05 -5.06
C LEU A 199 6.13 -6.45 -5.40
N ASP A 200 5.96 -6.03 -6.66
CA ASP A 200 4.68 -5.46 -7.13
C ASP A 200 3.66 -6.56 -7.41
N LEU A 201 4.01 -7.51 -8.31
CA LEU A 201 3.07 -8.46 -8.88
C LEU A 201 2.63 -9.56 -7.91
N ASP A 202 3.41 -9.83 -6.87
CA ASP A 202 3.10 -10.81 -5.83
C ASP A 202 2.48 -10.15 -4.56
N GLY A 203 2.21 -8.84 -4.62
CA GLY A 203 1.47 -8.10 -3.60
C GLY A 203 2.29 -7.63 -2.39
N VAL A 204 3.61 -7.79 -2.39
CA VAL A 204 4.48 -7.44 -1.25
C VAL A 204 4.52 -5.93 -1.01
N ASP A 205 4.61 -5.13 -2.09
CA ASP A 205 4.55 -3.66 -2.00
C ASP A 205 3.25 -3.19 -1.32
N ALA A 206 2.10 -3.74 -1.76
CA ALA A 206 0.80 -3.42 -1.19
C ALA A 206 0.68 -3.90 0.27
N TYR A 207 1.27 -5.06 0.61
CA TYR A 207 1.31 -5.55 1.98
C TYR A 207 2.06 -4.59 2.92
N HIS A 208 3.25 -4.11 2.55
CA HIS A 208 3.99 -3.14 3.38
C HIS A 208 3.17 -1.89 3.68
N LYS A 209 2.48 -1.35 2.66
CA LYS A 209 1.60 -0.18 2.83
C LYS A 209 0.38 -0.47 3.70
N ALA A 210 -0.23 -1.66 3.52
CA ALA A 210 -1.39 -2.08 4.30
C ALA A 210 -1.07 -2.24 5.79
N VAL A 211 0.12 -2.76 6.15
CA VAL A 211 0.57 -2.88 7.54
C VAL A 211 0.70 -1.50 8.20
N ILE A 212 1.23 -0.52 7.47
CA ILE A 212 1.34 0.86 7.97
C ILE A 212 -0.05 1.46 8.23
N LEU A 213 -0.99 1.28 7.29
CA LEU A 213 -2.37 1.75 7.46
C LEU A 213 -3.07 1.05 8.63
N ALA A 214 -2.86 -0.26 8.79
CA ALA A 214 -3.42 -1.04 9.89
C ALA A 214 -2.90 -0.57 11.26
N PHE A 215 -1.62 -0.24 11.35
CA PHE A 215 -1.04 0.33 12.56
C PHE A 215 -1.65 1.70 12.86
N LEU A 216 -1.72 2.60 11.89
CA LEU A 216 -2.25 3.95 12.10
C LEU A 216 -3.74 3.98 12.43
N ALA A 217 -4.53 3.07 11.87
CA ALA A 217 -5.98 3.01 12.12
C ALA A 217 -6.34 2.22 13.38
N HIS A 218 -5.55 1.21 13.75
CA HIS A 218 -5.93 0.22 14.76
C HIS A 218 -4.83 -0.09 15.79
N GLY A 219 -3.67 0.57 15.73
CA GLY A 219 -2.54 0.28 16.61
C GLY A 219 -1.93 -1.11 16.44
N LYS A 220 -2.31 -1.84 15.36
CA LYS A 220 -1.94 -3.25 15.18
C LYS A 220 -0.89 -3.44 14.10
N TRP A 221 0.27 -3.92 14.51
CA TRP A 221 1.32 -4.35 13.60
C TRP A 221 1.06 -5.80 13.17
N VAL A 222 0.72 -6.01 11.90
CA VAL A 222 0.29 -7.32 11.39
C VAL A 222 1.44 -8.03 10.69
N PRO A 223 1.97 -9.14 11.24
CA PRO A 223 3.03 -9.88 10.60
C PRO A 223 2.54 -10.63 9.35
N ARG A 224 3.44 -10.82 8.38
CA ARG A 224 3.16 -11.47 7.09
C ARG A 224 2.46 -12.83 7.21
N LYS A 225 2.85 -13.64 8.20
CA LYS A 225 2.28 -14.98 8.44
C LYS A 225 0.79 -14.98 8.79
N ASN A 226 0.25 -13.83 9.21
CA ASN A 226 -1.16 -13.67 9.60
C ASN A 226 -1.95 -12.89 8.54
N THR A 227 -1.44 -12.83 7.32
CA THR A 227 -1.99 -11.99 6.24
C THR A 227 -2.16 -12.82 4.99
N LEU A 228 -3.31 -12.71 4.34
CA LEU A 228 -3.51 -13.25 2.99
C LEU A 228 -2.85 -12.29 2.00
N VAL A 229 -1.82 -12.74 1.29
CA VAL A 229 -1.16 -11.91 0.27
C VAL A 229 -1.02 -12.70 -1.02
N GLU A 230 -1.77 -12.27 -2.01
CA GLU A 230 -1.86 -12.87 -3.33
C GLU A 230 -1.61 -11.79 -4.39
N GLY A 231 -0.85 -12.14 -5.41
CA GLY A 231 -0.57 -11.27 -6.56
C GLY A 231 -1.57 -11.47 -7.70
N ILE A 232 -1.32 -10.78 -8.82
CA ILE A 232 -2.22 -10.79 -9.99
C ILE A 232 -1.80 -11.76 -11.10
N ARG A 233 -0.72 -12.52 -10.94
CA ARG A 233 -0.15 -13.36 -12.00
C ARG A 233 -1.11 -14.41 -12.57
N ASN A 234 -2.08 -14.87 -11.76
CA ASN A 234 -3.05 -15.88 -12.13
C ASN A 234 -4.35 -15.29 -12.72
N VAL A 235 -4.48 -13.96 -12.77
CA VAL A 235 -5.65 -13.30 -13.36
C VAL A 235 -5.50 -13.24 -14.86
N THR A 236 -6.45 -13.82 -15.58
CA THR A 236 -6.45 -13.85 -17.03
C THR A 236 -7.39 -12.79 -17.63
N LEU A 237 -7.24 -12.53 -18.94
CA LEU A 237 -8.20 -11.68 -19.66
C LEU A 237 -9.62 -12.26 -19.61
N GLU A 238 -9.74 -13.60 -19.60
CA GLU A 238 -11.04 -14.24 -19.45
C GLU A 238 -11.69 -13.88 -18.12
N ASP A 239 -10.95 -13.91 -17.00
CA ASP A 239 -11.48 -13.53 -15.69
C ASP A 239 -11.97 -12.09 -15.66
N ILE A 240 -11.23 -11.18 -16.29
CA ILE A 240 -11.61 -9.76 -16.38
C ILE A 240 -12.91 -9.60 -17.15
N ARG A 241 -13.07 -10.31 -18.27
CA ARG A 241 -14.31 -10.31 -19.05
C ARG A 241 -15.48 -10.92 -18.27
N ARG A 242 -15.23 -12.05 -17.56
CA ARG A 242 -16.26 -12.73 -16.78
C ARG A 242 -16.70 -11.99 -15.52
N ALA A 243 -15.81 -11.17 -14.94
CA ALA A 243 -16.18 -10.33 -13.81
C ALA A 243 -17.36 -9.40 -14.13
N SER A 244 -17.45 -8.89 -15.37
CA SER A 244 -18.56 -8.04 -15.80
C SER A 244 -19.92 -8.77 -15.80
N ASP A 245 -19.94 -10.08 -16.02
CA ASP A 245 -21.17 -10.90 -15.98
C ASP A 245 -21.73 -10.98 -14.54
N PHE A 246 -20.90 -10.68 -13.54
CA PHE A 246 -21.26 -10.56 -12.13
C PHE A 246 -21.47 -9.11 -11.69
N GLY A 247 -21.46 -8.13 -12.61
CA GLY A 247 -21.60 -6.70 -12.31
C GLY A 247 -20.38 -6.11 -11.59
N CYS A 248 -19.19 -6.70 -11.79
CA CYS A 248 -17.98 -6.37 -11.07
C CYS A 248 -16.78 -6.08 -11.99
N LYS A 249 -15.74 -5.48 -11.42
CA LYS A 249 -14.38 -5.39 -11.96
C LYS A 249 -13.39 -6.10 -11.06
N ILE A 250 -12.28 -6.58 -11.63
CA ILE A 250 -11.17 -7.10 -10.86
C ILE A 250 -10.18 -5.97 -10.56
N LYS A 251 -9.88 -5.79 -9.28
CA LYS A 251 -8.84 -4.87 -8.78
C LYS A 251 -7.91 -5.61 -7.81
N HIS A 252 -6.65 -5.20 -7.75
CA HIS A 252 -5.73 -5.67 -6.71
C HIS A 252 -5.85 -4.75 -5.50
N LEU A 253 -6.31 -5.28 -4.39
CA LEU A 253 -6.74 -4.52 -3.22
C LEU A 253 -5.97 -4.91 -1.97
N ALA A 254 -5.64 -3.91 -1.16
CA ALA A 254 -5.41 -4.08 0.26
C ALA A 254 -6.73 -3.90 0.98
N VAL A 255 -7.09 -4.84 1.84
CA VAL A 255 -8.33 -4.84 2.61
C VAL A 255 -8.00 -5.02 4.08
N ILE A 256 -8.37 -4.05 4.90
CA ILE A 256 -8.25 -4.10 6.35
C ILE A 256 -9.68 -3.99 6.89
N HIS A 257 -10.11 -4.97 7.64
CA HIS A 257 -11.43 -4.97 8.25
C HIS A 257 -11.32 -5.17 9.77
N ARG A 258 -12.07 -4.39 10.53
CA ARG A 258 -12.13 -4.42 11.98
C ARG A 258 -13.58 -4.69 12.43
N ASP A 259 -13.82 -5.84 13.03
CA ASP A 259 -15.07 -6.14 13.72
C ASP A 259 -14.91 -5.77 15.20
N PHE A 260 -15.45 -4.61 15.58
CA PHE A 260 -15.38 -4.10 16.95
C PHE A 260 -16.21 -4.97 17.91
N SER A 261 -17.28 -5.60 17.44
CA SER A 261 -18.15 -6.43 18.28
C SER A 261 -17.48 -7.73 18.72
N LYS A 262 -16.68 -8.33 17.82
CA LYS A 262 -15.91 -9.55 18.09
C LYS A 262 -14.47 -9.29 18.55
N GLY A 263 -14.03 -8.05 18.52
CA GLY A 263 -12.63 -7.72 18.79
C GLY A 263 -11.67 -8.33 17.76
N THR A 264 -12.11 -8.61 16.52
CA THR A 264 -11.29 -9.24 15.50
C THR A 264 -10.88 -8.27 14.39
N MET A 265 -9.76 -8.55 13.77
CA MET A 265 -9.22 -7.79 12.64
C MET A 265 -8.71 -8.74 11.57
N THR A 266 -8.86 -8.33 10.31
CA THR A 266 -8.25 -8.99 9.15
C THR A 266 -7.41 -7.99 8.37
N LEU A 267 -6.36 -8.49 7.73
CA LEU A 267 -5.59 -7.77 6.73
C LEU A 267 -5.33 -8.73 5.57
N GLY A 268 -5.69 -8.31 4.37
CA GLY A 268 -5.44 -9.07 3.16
C GLY A 268 -4.99 -8.17 2.01
N VAL A 269 -4.19 -8.73 1.11
CA VAL A 269 -3.80 -8.10 -0.16
C VAL A 269 -4.01 -9.14 -1.24
N TYR A 270 -4.95 -8.89 -2.14
CA TYR A 270 -5.32 -9.88 -3.16
C TYR A 270 -6.11 -9.26 -4.32
N PRO A 271 -6.14 -9.89 -5.49
CA PRO A 271 -7.09 -9.55 -6.52
C PRO A 271 -8.51 -9.90 -6.07
N ALA A 272 -9.44 -8.97 -6.23
CA ALA A 272 -10.84 -9.14 -5.84
C ALA A 272 -11.79 -8.54 -6.88
N LEU A 273 -13.01 -9.05 -6.92
CA LEU A 273 -14.11 -8.46 -7.65
C LEU A 273 -14.74 -7.35 -6.79
N ILE A 274 -14.88 -6.16 -7.37
CA ILE A 274 -15.59 -5.04 -6.75
C ILE A 274 -16.76 -4.60 -7.63
N PRO A 275 -17.89 -4.19 -7.04
CA PRO A 275 -19.05 -3.72 -7.79
C PRO A 275 -18.71 -2.55 -8.72
N LEU A 276 -19.33 -2.50 -9.90
CA LEU A 276 -19.07 -1.47 -10.92
C LEU A 276 -19.47 -0.05 -10.46
N ASP A 277 -20.39 0.07 -9.52
CA ASP A 277 -20.83 1.32 -8.92
C ASP A 277 -19.86 1.84 -7.84
N SER A 278 -18.95 1.01 -7.34
CA SER A 278 -17.90 1.44 -6.41
C SER A 278 -17.00 2.51 -7.03
N ILE A 279 -16.65 3.53 -6.24
CA ILE A 279 -15.68 4.56 -6.65
C ILE A 279 -14.34 3.91 -7.04
N LEU A 280 -13.87 2.91 -6.28
CA LEU A 280 -12.62 2.22 -6.56
C LEU A 280 -12.64 1.46 -7.89
N ALA A 281 -13.79 1.01 -8.38
CA ALA A 281 -13.90 0.36 -9.70
C ALA A 281 -13.51 1.30 -10.85
N ARG A 282 -13.63 2.61 -10.65
CA ARG A 282 -13.31 3.66 -11.63
C ARG A 282 -11.88 4.17 -11.54
N VAL A 283 -11.11 3.73 -10.56
CA VAL A 283 -9.69 4.09 -10.39
C VAL A 283 -8.85 3.21 -11.31
N ASP A 284 -8.44 3.76 -12.46
CA ASP A 284 -7.72 3.04 -13.50
C ASP A 284 -6.28 3.54 -13.69
N GLY A 285 -5.50 2.76 -14.44
CA GLY A 285 -4.12 3.08 -14.81
C GLY A 285 -3.19 3.07 -13.59
N VAL A 286 -2.29 4.05 -13.51
CA VAL A 286 -1.29 4.16 -12.44
C VAL A 286 -1.81 4.82 -11.16
N HIS A 287 -3.12 5.16 -11.13
CA HIS A 287 -3.71 5.83 -9.98
C HIS A 287 -3.94 4.86 -8.82
N ASN A 288 -3.82 5.38 -7.62
CA ASN A 288 -4.23 4.74 -6.38
C ASN A 288 -5.56 5.33 -5.90
N GLY A 289 -6.29 4.54 -5.13
CA GLY A 289 -7.52 4.98 -4.46
C GLY A 289 -7.65 4.24 -3.14
N ILE A 290 -8.02 4.96 -2.09
CA ILE A 290 -8.18 4.39 -0.74
C ILE A 290 -9.50 4.88 -0.19
N SER A 291 -10.37 3.93 0.16
CA SER A 291 -11.63 4.17 0.88
C SER A 291 -11.44 3.85 2.35
N LEU A 292 -11.83 4.79 3.20
CA LEU A 292 -11.77 4.72 4.66
C LEU A 292 -13.21 4.80 5.17
N THR A 293 -13.71 3.76 5.82
CA THR A 293 -15.06 3.74 6.39
C THR A 293 -14.99 3.90 7.91
N GLY A 294 -15.41 5.08 8.38
CA GLY A 294 -15.45 5.45 9.79
C GLY A 294 -16.88 5.48 10.32
N ASP A 295 -17.02 5.33 11.63
CA ASP A 295 -18.32 5.32 12.33
C ASP A 295 -19.01 6.69 12.37
N VAL A 296 -18.26 7.79 12.25
CA VAL A 296 -18.78 9.15 12.28
C VAL A 296 -18.98 9.72 10.88
N VAL A 297 -17.94 9.62 10.03
CA VAL A 297 -17.93 10.27 8.71
C VAL A 297 -18.54 9.40 7.60
N GLY A 298 -18.76 8.10 7.85
CA GLY A 298 -19.09 7.14 6.81
C GLY A 298 -17.87 6.84 5.94
N THR A 299 -18.07 6.58 4.65
CA THR A 299 -16.99 6.23 3.73
C THR A 299 -16.43 7.47 3.03
N THR A 300 -15.15 7.72 3.24
CA THR A 300 -14.36 8.75 2.53
C THR A 300 -13.38 8.06 1.57
N THR A 301 -13.33 8.50 0.32
CA THR A 301 -12.42 7.94 -0.69
C THR A 301 -11.44 8.99 -1.20
N LEU A 302 -10.15 8.68 -1.12
CA LEU A 302 -9.05 9.50 -1.62
C LEU A 302 -8.51 8.87 -2.90
N VAL A 303 -8.37 9.65 -3.97
CA VAL A 303 -7.86 9.19 -5.27
C VAL A 303 -6.77 10.11 -5.76
N GLY A 304 -5.68 9.56 -6.28
CA GLY A 304 -4.57 10.35 -6.80
C GLY A 304 -3.44 9.51 -7.39
N ARG A 305 -2.30 10.14 -7.64
CA ARG A 305 -1.10 9.44 -8.10
C ARG A 305 -0.44 8.74 -6.92
N GLY A 306 -0.38 7.40 -6.98
CA GLY A 306 0.18 6.56 -5.91
C GLY A 306 1.70 6.46 -5.90
N ALA A 307 2.38 6.88 -6.98
CA ALA A 307 3.82 6.82 -7.13
C ALA A 307 4.30 7.87 -8.15
N GLY A 308 5.62 7.94 -8.32
CA GLY A 308 6.27 8.86 -9.26
C GLY A 308 7.00 10.00 -8.58
N GLN A 309 7.99 10.55 -9.28
CA GLN A 309 8.91 11.56 -8.75
C GLN A 309 8.18 12.74 -8.07
N ASP A 310 7.24 13.35 -8.80
CA ASP A 310 6.62 14.59 -8.35
C ASP A 310 5.57 14.34 -7.26
N ALA A 311 4.80 13.24 -7.36
CA ALA A 311 3.81 12.86 -6.35
C ALA A 311 4.47 12.55 -5.00
N THR A 312 5.51 11.70 -5.01
CA THR A 312 6.25 11.33 -3.80
C THR A 312 7.01 12.55 -3.23
N ALA A 313 7.60 13.39 -4.10
CA ALA A 313 8.26 14.62 -3.66
C ALA A 313 7.28 15.59 -2.97
N SER A 314 6.04 15.69 -3.45
CA SER A 314 5.00 16.52 -2.82
C SER A 314 4.72 16.09 -1.39
N ALA A 315 4.59 14.79 -1.13
CA ALA A 315 4.38 14.27 0.22
C ALA A 315 5.58 14.52 1.15
N VAL A 316 6.81 14.25 0.66
CA VAL A 316 8.04 14.55 1.42
C VAL A 316 8.14 16.05 1.75
N ILE A 317 7.78 16.94 0.83
CA ILE A 317 7.78 18.39 1.10
C ILE A 317 6.70 18.76 2.13
N GLY A 318 5.55 18.10 2.10
CA GLY A 318 4.53 18.22 3.15
C GLY A 318 5.09 17.84 4.53
N ASP A 319 5.80 16.73 4.62
CA ASP A 319 6.47 16.29 5.84
C ASP A 319 7.58 17.25 6.30
N ILE A 320 8.33 17.86 5.35
CA ILE A 320 9.30 18.93 5.68
C ILE A 320 8.60 20.13 6.37
N VAL A 321 7.43 20.54 5.87
CA VAL A 321 6.65 21.61 6.47
C VAL A 321 6.22 21.26 7.90
N ASP A 322 5.76 20.04 8.11
CA ASP A 322 5.31 19.59 9.43
C ASP A 322 6.49 19.44 10.41
N ALA A 323 7.64 18.94 9.94
CA ALA A 323 8.87 18.91 10.72
C ALA A 323 9.34 20.33 11.13
N ILE A 324 9.27 21.30 10.23
CA ILE A 324 9.58 22.70 10.54
C ILE A 324 8.63 23.26 11.59
N ARG A 325 7.35 22.98 11.50
CA ARG A 325 6.35 23.40 12.51
C ARG A 325 6.65 22.80 13.88
N ALA A 326 6.98 21.51 13.92
CA ALA A 326 7.37 20.83 15.14
C ALA A 326 8.64 21.45 15.77
N LEU A 327 9.66 21.76 14.98
CA LEU A 327 10.90 22.43 15.43
C LEU A 327 10.66 23.85 15.96
N LYS A 328 9.63 24.53 15.49
CA LYS A 328 9.22 25.85 16.02
C LYS A 328 8.41 25.77 17.32
N GLY A 329 8.21 24.61 17.87
CA GLY A 329 7.42 24.44 19.09
C GLY A 329 5.91 24.49 18.85
N ALA A 330 5.44 24.33 17.62
CA ALA A 330 4.02 24.08 17.39
C ALA A 330 3.59 22.83 18.17
N ALA A 331 2.41 22.87 18.77
CA ALA A 331 1.90 21.80 19.65
C ALA A 331 1.76 20.43 18.96
N PHE A 332 1.92 20.40 17.64
CA PHE A 332 1.82 19.20 16.83
C PHE A 332 3.16 18.46 16.78
N LYS A 333 3.23 17.34 17.48
CA LYS A 333 4.30 16.35 17.36
C LYS A 333 3.75 15.10 16.69
N PHE A 334 4.54 14.52 15.78
CA PHE A 334 4.18 13.29 15.12
C PHE A 334 4.70 12.10 15.93
N LEU A 335 3.81 11.20 16.37
CA LEU A 335 4.13 10.03 17.20
C LEU A 335 4.84 10.40 18.52
N THR A 336 4.09 10.99 19.43
CA THR A 336 4.54 11.19 20.83
C THR A 336 4.53 9.87 21.60
N THR A 337 5.05 9.87 22.82
CA THR A 337 4.97 8.74 23.74
C THR A 337 3.50 8.37 24.01
N GLU A 338 2.68 9.38 24.23
CA GLU A 338 1.25 9.24 24.48
C GLU A 338 0.52 8.65 23.27
N ASP A 339 0.90 9.05 22.04
CA ASP A 339 0.36 8.45 20.81
C ASP A 339 0.71 6.97 20.74
N LEU A 340 1.95 6.58 21.03
CA LEU A 340 2.39 5.18 20.99
C LEU A 340 1.70 4.32 22.06
N GLU A 341 1.49 4.84 23.26
CA GLU A 341 0.72 4.18 24.32
C GLU A 341 -0.74 4.01 23.92
N SER A 342 -1.33 5.04 23.30
CA SER A 342 -2.68 4.98 22.76
C SER A 342 -2.80 3.93 21.66
N TYR A 343 -1.87 3.89 20.70
CA TYR A 343 -1.82 2.84 19.67
C TYR A 343 -1.62 1.45 20.27
N ALA A 344 -0.76 1.28 21.27
CA ALA A 344 -0.57 -0.01 21.93
C ALA A 344 -1.85 -0.47 22.63
N THR A 345 -2.56 0.43 23.30
CA THR A 345 -3.84 0.17 23.95
C THR A 345 -4.90 -0.23 22.93
N LEU A 346 -5.05 0.54 21.84
CA LEU A 346 -5.98 0.23 20.75
C LEU A 346 -5.65 -1.13 20.10
N GLY A 347 -4.38 -1.40 19.83
CA GLY A 347 -3.90 -2.64 19.23
C GLY A 347 -4.12 -3.86 20.13
N SER A 348 -4.11 -3.70 21.45
CA SER A 348 -4.37 -4.79 22.42
C SER A 348 -5.81 -5.30 22.33
N THR A 349 -6.77 -4.47 21.94
CA THR A 349 -8.18 -4.83 21.75
C THR A 349 -8.43 -5.60 20.46
N ALA A 350 -7.43 -5.69 19.56
CA ALA A 350 -7.54 -6.32 18.26
C ALA A 350 -6.79 -7.66 18.24
N ARG A 351 -7.48 -8.78 18.07
CA ARG A 351 -6.85 -10.03 17.67
C ARG A 351 -7.02 -10.28 16.17
N MET A 352 -6.09 -10.98 15.56
CA MET A 352 -6.28 -11.42 14.17
C MET A 352 -7.38 -12.49 14.11
N ALA A 353 -8.28 -12.36 13.16
CA ALA A 353 -9.29 -13.37 12.87
C ALA A 353 -8.61 -14.63 12.30
N THR A 354 -9.13 -15.79 12.63
CA THR A 354 -8.74 -17.07 12.02
C THR A 354 -9.40 -17.22 10.65
N LEU A 355 -8.88 -18.11 9.80
CA LEU A 355 -9.49 -18.38 8.49
C LEU A 355 -10.93 -18.91 8.59
N GLU A 356 -11.32 -19.53 9.69
CA GLU A 356 -12.71 -19.95 9.97
C GLU A 356 -13.63 -18.77 10.27
N GLU A 357 -13.10 -17.69 10.84
CA GLU A 357 -13.87 -16.49 11.20
C GLU A 357 -13.98 -15.48 10.05
N ILE A 358 -13.08 -15.55 9.05
CA ILE A 358 -13.08 -14.65 7.89
C ILE A 358 -14.13 -15.17 6.90
N LEU A 359 -15.26 -14.48 6.81
CA LEU A 359 -16.33 -14.80 5.87
C LEU A 359 -16.21 -13.92 4.63
N SER A 360 -16.12 -14.55 3.47
CA SER A 360 -16.05 -13.90 2.16
C SER A 360 -17.04 -14.51 1.18
N ARG A 361 -17.52 -13.70 0.24
CA ARG A 361 -18.12 -14.21 -0.99
C ARG A 361 -17.01 -14.47 -1.99
N PHE A 362 -17.12 -15.55 -2.74
CA PHE A 362 -16.10 -15.92 -3.71
C PHE A 362 -16.65 -16.00 -5.12
N TYR A 363 -15.80 -15.62 -6.07
CA TYR A 363 -15.87 -15.95 -7.47
C TYR A 363 -14.91 -17.11 -7.71
N LEU A 364 -15.37 -18.15 -8.40
CA LEU A 364 -14.54 -19.27 -8.82
C LEU A 364 -14.66 -19.46 -10.33
N ARG A 365 -13.52 -19.75 -10.97
CA ARG A 365 -13.48 -20.19 -12.37
C ARG A 365 -12.85 -21.57 -12.44
N PHE A 366 -13.53 -22.44 -13.18
CA PHE A 366 -13.09 -23.81 -13.45
C PHE A 366 -12.96 -24.03 -14.95
N SER A 367 -11.88 -24.68 -15.36
CA SER A 367 -11.77 -25.31 -16.68
C SER A 367 -12.07 -26.80 -16.50
N LEU A 368 -13.19 -27.26 -17.01
CA LEU A 368 -13.69 -28.61 -16.79
C LEU A 368 -13.72 -29.40 -18.11
N ARG A 369 -13.57 -30.72 -18.01
CA ARG A 369 -13.92 -31.61 -19.14
C ARG A 369 -15.42 -31.53 -19.40
N ASP A 370 -15.80 -31.32 -20.66
CA ASP A 370 -17.22 -31.36 -21.09
C ASP A 370 -17.68 -32.81 -21.16
N LYS A 371 -18.17 -33.32 -20.03
CA LYS A 371 -18.68 -34.67 -19.86
C LYS A 371 -19.80 -34.68 -18.83
N SER A 372 -20.82 -35.45 -19.06
CA SER A 372 -21.93 -35.66 -18.13
C SER A 372 -21.40 -36.05 -16.72
N GLY A 373 -21.95 -35.43 -15.67
CA GLY A 373 -21.63 -35.70 -14.30
C GLY A 373 -20.48 -34.86 -13.70
N VAL A 374 -19.63 -34.23 -14.53
CA VAL A 374 -18.47 -33.46 -14.03
C VAL A 374 -18.88 -32.28 -13.18
N SER A 375 -19.88 -31.52 -13.59
CA SER A 375 -20.39 -30.38 -12.79
C SER A 375 -20.98 -30.85 -11.46
N ALA A 376 -21.68 -31.99 -11.45
CA ALA A 376 -22.24 -32.56 -10.23
C ALA A 376 -21.14 -32.95 -9.22
N GLU A 377 -20.00 -33.47 -9.72
CA GLU A 377 -18.85 -33.80 -8.86
C GLU A 377 -18.26 -32.54 -8.19
N VAL A 378 -18.10 -31.44 -8.94
CA VAL A 378 -17.63 -30.15 -8.43
C VAL A 378 -18.59 -29.62 -7.37
N TYR A 379 -19.90 -29.58 -7.66
CA TYR A 379 -20.89 -29.04 -6.73
C TYR A 379 -21.05 -29.89 -5.48
N ARG A 380 -20.89 -31.22 -5.58
CA ARG A 380 -20.86 -32.10 -4.41
C ARG A 380 -19.74 -31.74 -3.45
N ILE A 381 -18.52 -31.48 -3.97
CA ILE A 381 -17.39 -31.07 -3.12
C ILE A 381 -17.68 -29.73 -2.44
N LEU A 382 -18.25 -28.76 -3.17
CA LEU A 382 -18.62 -27.48 -2.58
C LEU A 382 -19.66 -27.67 -1.47
N ALA A 383 -20.70 -28.49 -1.70
CA ALA A 383 -21.74 -28.78 -0.72
C ALA A 383 -21.18 -29.49 0.53
N GLU A 384 -20.24 -30.45 0.38
CA GLU A 384 -19.59 -31.15 1.48
C GLU A 384 -18.80 -30.19 2.40
N GLU A 385 -18.28 -29.08 1.87
CA GLU A 385 -17.60 -28.04 2.64
C GLU A 385 -18.56 -26.93 3.12
N GLY A 386 -19.87 -27.10 2.96
CA GLY A 386 -20.89 -26.14 3.37
C GLY A 386 -20.94 -24.88 2.49
N ILE A 387 -20.43 -24.93 1.26
CA ILE A 387 -20.36 -23.80 0.34
C ILE A 387 -21.64 -23.74 -0.49
N SER A 388 -22.47 -22.74 -0.22
CA SER A 388 -23.68 -22.46 -1.01
C SER A 388 -23.34 -21.59 -2.23
N VAL A 389 -23.78 -22.05 -3.41
CA VAL A 389 -23.58 -21.36 -4.68
C VAL A 389 -24.71 -20.35 -4.91
N ALA A 390 -24.37 -19.10 -5.20
CA ALA A 390 -25.34 -18.02 -5.43
C ALA A 390 -25.69 -17.86 -6.93
N ARG A 391 -24.69 -18.00 -7.82
CA ARG A 391 -24.88 -17.88 -9.26
C ARG A 391 -23.89 -18.78 -10.00
N VAL A 392 -24.33 -19.35 -11.13
CA VAL A 392 -23.48 -20.15 -12.03
C VAL A 392 -23.67 -19.65 -13.45
N ILE A 393 -22.55 -19.57 -14.19
CA ILE A 393 -22.56 -19.29 -15.63
C ILE A 393 -21.60 -20.28 -16.28
N GLN A 394 -22.10 -20.97 -17.31
CA GLN A 394 -21.33 -21.92 -18.12
C GLN A 394 -21.04 -21.31 -19.48
N TYR A 395 -19.84 -21.55 -19.97
CA TYR A 395 -19.40 -21.11 -21.28
C TYR A 395 -18.90 -22.33 -22.07
N GLU A 396 -19.52 -22.57 -23.22
CA GLU A 396 -19.13 -23.63 -24.15
C GLU A 396 -17.97 -23.13 -25.02
N HIS A 397 -17.02 -24.01 -25.28
CA HIS A 397 -15.94 -23.79 -26.23
C HIS A 397 -16.16 -24.69 -27.43
N ALA A 398 -16.79 -24.16 -28.51
CA ALA A 398 -17.12 -24.90 -29.69
C ALA A 398 -15.92 -25.70 -30.25
N GLY A 399 -16.14 -26.98 -30.55
CA GLY A 399 -15.11 -27.88 -31.09
C GLY A 399 -14.07 -28.38 -30.09
N THR A 400 -14.23 -28.11 -28.79
CA THR A 400 -13.36 -28.63 -27.73
C THR A 400 -14.18 -29.46 -26.73
N GLN A 401 -13.54 -30.44 -26.08
CA GLN A 401 -14.15 -31.15 -24.95
C GLN A 401 -13.92 -30.41 -23.63
N ARG A 402 -14.00 -29.08 -23.64
CA ARG A 402 -13.78 -28.21 -22.49
C ARG A 402 -14.94 -27.25 -22.28
N GLY A 403 -15.31 -27.04 -21.05
CA GLY A 403 -16.25 -26.00 -20.64
C GLY A 403 -15.62 -25.13 -19.55
N THR A 404 -15.82 -23.82 -19.64
CA THR A 404 -15.50 -22.92 -18.52
C THR A 404 -16.74 -22.68 -17.67
N HIS A 405 -16.65 -22.99 -16.39
CA HIS A 405 -17.68 -22.68 -15.41
C HIS A 405 -17.20 -21.57 -14.50
N THR A 406 -18.00 -20.53 -14.37
CA THR A 406 -17.80 -19.49 -13.37
C THR A 406 -18.97 -19.50 -12.40
N LEU A 407 -18.68 -19.32 -11.13
CA LEU A 407 -19.71 -19.23 -10.11
C LEU A 407 -19.38 -18.19 -9.04
N SER A 408 -20.41 -17.71 -8.36
CA SER A 408 -20.27 -16.98 -7.12
C SER A 408 -20.92 -17.72 -5.95
N THR A 409 -20.40 -17.48 -4.74
CA THR A 409 -20.92 -18.11 -3.52
C THR A 409 -21.68 -17.11 -2.65
N TYR A 410 -22.51 -17.62 -1.74
CA TYR A 410 -22.87 -16.89 -0.53
C TYR A 410 -21.65 -16.78 0.40
N PRO A 411 -21.70 -15.93 1.45
CA PRO A 411 -20.60 -15.83 2.41
C PRO A 411 -20.25 -17.19 3.02
N VAL A 412 -18.96 -17.52 2.99
CA VAL A 412 -18.39 -18.75 3.53
C VAL A 412 -16.99 -18.48 4.08
N SER A 413 -16.51 -19.29 5.02
CA SER A 413 -15.19 -19.09 5.62
C SER A 413 -14.05 -19.34 4.62
N GLU A 414 -12.96 -18.57 4.74
CA GLU A 414 -11.73 -18.77 3.95
C GLU A 414 -11.23 -20.22 4.11
N ALA A 415 -11.31 -20.78 5.32
CA ALA A 415 -10.87 -22.15 5.59
C ALA A 415 -11.71 -23.20 4.84
N ALA A 416 -13.04 -23.04 4.78
CA ALA A 416 -13.89 -23.95 4.01
C ALA A 416 -13.58 -23.87 2.52
N MET A 417 -13.38 -22.65 2.00
CA MET A 417 -12.98 -22.44 0.61
C MET A 417 -11.62 -23.08 0.29
N GLU A 418 -10.62 -22.92 1.17
CA GLU A 418 -9.32 -23.58 1.00
C GLU A 418 -9.42 -25.11 0.98
N ARG A 419 -10.27 -25.70 1.85
CA ARG A 419 -10.51 -27.15 1.87
C ARG A 419 -11.16 -27.61 0.56
N ALA A 420 -12.18 -26.91 0.09
CA ALA A 420 -12.86 -27.20 -1.17
C ALA A 420 -11.89 -27.15 -2.35
N VAL A 421 -11.12 -26.06 -2.50
CA VAL A 421 -10.13 -25.89 -3.56
C VAL A 421 -9.09 -27.01 -3.57
N ARG A 422 -8.63 -27.43 -2.38
CA ARG A 422 -7.68 -28.52 -2.22
C ARG A 422 -8.25 -29.88 -2.71
N LYS A 423 -9.54 -30.13 -2.48
CA LYS A 423 -10.25 -31.30 -3.03
C LYS A 423 -10.44 -31.19 -4.54
N LEU A 424 -10.89 -30.04 -5.01
CA LEU A 424 -11.15 -29.77 -6.43
C LEU A 424 -9.91 -29.94 -7.30
N ARG A 425 -8.75 -29.51 -6.84
CA ARG A 425 -7.46 -29.68 -7.54
C ARG A 425 -7.06 -31.15 -7.76
N LYS A 426 -7.64 -32.09 -7.02
CA LYS A 426 -7.37 -33.52 -7.15
C LYS A 426 -8.25 -34.22 -8.19
N LEU A 427 -9.29 -33.54 -8.67
CA LEU A 427 -10.20 -34.10 -9.66
C LEU A 427 -9.55 -34.15 -11.04
N ARG A 428 -9.59 -35.33 -11.70
CA ARG A 428 -9.09 -35.48 -13.08
C ARG A 428 -9.94 -34.73 -14.12
N SER A 429 -11.16 -34.37 -13.75
CA SER A 429 -12.12 -33.62 -14.57
C SER A 429 -11.83 -32.11 -14.57
N VAL A 430 -11.10 -31.60 -13.56
CA VAL A 430 -10.62 -30.22 -13.49
C VAL A 430 -9.29 -30.13 -14.24
N LEU A 431 -9.29 -29.40 -15.36
CA LEU A 431 -8.18 -29.38 -16.32
C LEU A 431 -7.07 -28.41 -15.90
N GLU A 432 -7.42 -27.38 -15.14
CA GLU A 432 -6.51 -26.33 -14.63
C GLU A 432 -6.86 -26.03 -13.18
N PRO A 433 -5.91 -25.60 -12.35
CA PRO A 433 -6.21 -25.17 -10.99
C PRO A 433 -7.36 -24.14 -10.98
N PRO A 434 -8.39 -24.32 -10.14
CA PRO A 434 -9.44 -23.32 -10.02
C PRO A 434 -8.88 -21.95 -9.64
N LEU A 435 -9.30 -20.89 -10.34
CA LEU A 435 -9.10 -19.54 -9.88
C LEU A 435 -10.16 -19.20 -8.83
N VAL A 436 -9.73 -18.61 -7.72
CA VAL A 436 -10.61 -18.17 -6.64
C VAL A 436 -10.31 -16.72 -6.33
N LEU A 437 -11.29 -15.86 -6.43
CA LEU A 437 -11.19 -14.44 -6.08
C LEU A 437 -12.30 -14.08 -5.09
N ARG A 438 -12.02 -13.16 -4.19
CA ARG A 438 -13.03 -12.63 -3.27
C ARG A 438 -13.90 -11.61 -3.97
N ILE A 439 -15.18 -11.55 -3.58
CA ILE A 439 -16.12 -10.54 -4.04
C ILE A 439 -16.38 -9.61 -2.86
N LEU A 440 -15.95 -8.36 -2.96
CA LEU A 440 -16.25 -7.36 -1.95
C LEU A 440 -17.71 -6.93 -2.07
N ALA A 441 -18.40 -6.85 -0.94
CA ALA A 441 -19.73 -6.26 -0.90
C ALA A 441 -19.62 -4.74 -1.13
N PRO A 442 -20.69 -4.08 -1.63
CA PRO A 442 -20.80 -2.63 -1.55
C PRO A 442 -20.62 -2.20 -0.09
N ALA A 443 -19.90 -1.09 0.15
CA ALA A 443 -19.89 -0.48 1.47
C ALA A 443 -21.34 -0.13 1.83
N SER A 444 -21.83 -0.71 2.91
CA SER A 444 -23.18 -0.48 3.43
C SER A 444 -23.35 0.94 3.96
#